data_da1bb2c92cb829f642a94f1d3099e105
#
_entry.id   da1bb2c92cb829f642a94f1d3099e105
#
_cell.length_a   1.000
_cell.length_b   1.000
_cell.length_c   1.000
_cell.angle_alpha   90.00
_cell.angle_beta   90.00
_cell.angle_gamma   90.00
#
_symmetry.space_group_name_H-M   'P 1'
#
loop_
_entity.id
_entity.type
_entity.pdbx_description
1 polymer ?
#
loop_
_entity_poly.entity_id
_entity_poly.type
_entity_poly.pdbx_seq_one_letter_code
_entity_poly.pdbx_strand_id
1 'polypeptide(L)'
;MSYQRTREAQEKGWFKDEIQIMSEVDRKGKETNYEEDEECKKFFPDKFPALKPAFSKTGSITAANASKINDGAAAFVLMSEDAARERGLKPMARIIGYDDAAV
;
A
#
# COMPACT_ATOMS: atom_id res chain seq x y z
N MET A 1 8.53 -8.76 11.94
CA MET A 1 7.35 -9.55 11.54
C MET A 1 6.71 -9.01 10.26
N SER A 2 6.30 -7.72 10.14
CA SER A 2 5.67 -7.15 8.94
C SER A 2 6.50 -7.35 7.67
N TYR A 3 7.74 -6.89 7.62
CA TYR A 3 8.63 -7.09 6.47
C TYR A 3 8.81 -8.56 6.03
N GLN A 4 8.90 -9.48 6.99
CA GLN A 4 9.03 -10.91 6.66
C GLN A 4 7.77 -11.43 5.96
N ARG A 5 6.59 -11.06 6.49
CA ARG A 5 5.30 -11.45 5.89
C ARG A 5 5.12 -10.89 4.50
N THR A 6 5.49 -9.62 4.30
CA THR A 6 5.39 -8.98 2.98
C THR A 6 6.35 -9.61 1.98
N ARG A 7 7.59 -9.90 2.39
CA ARG A 7 8.55 -10.62 1.53
C ARG A 7 8.02 -11.99 1.13
N GLU A 8 7.52 -12.76 2.09
CA GLU A 8 6.92 -14.07 1.85
C GLU A 8 5.73 -13.98 0.88
N ALA A 9 4.86 -12.97 1.05
CA ALA A 9 3.73 -12.74 0.18
C ALA A 9 4.16 -12.39 -1.25
N GLN A 10 5.20 -11.57 -1.42
CA GLN A 10 5.78 -11.26 -2.73
C GLN A 10 6.38 -12.51 -3.39
N GLU A 11 7.20 -13.28 -2.65
CA GLU A 11 7.82 -14.51 -3.16
C GLU A 11 6.79 -15.57 -3.58
N LYS A 12 5.64 -15.60 -2.88
CA LYS A 12 4.51 -16.48 -3.22
C LYS A 12 3.57 -15.90 -4.29
N GLY A 13 3.82 -14.68 -4.76
CA GLY A 13 3.02 -14.02 -5.77
C GLY A 13 1.61 -13.61 -5.34
N TRP A 14 1.36 -13.45 -4.03
CA TRP A 14 0.02 -13.13 -3.52
C TRP A 14 -0.47 -11.73 -3.93
N PHE A 15 0.45 -10.82 -4.26
CA PHE A 15 0.11 -9.47 -4.75
C PHE A 15 0.00 -9.36 -6.27
N LYS A 16 0.18 -10.46 -6.99
CA LYS A 16 0.28 -10.44 -8.46
C LYS A 16 -0.96 -9.86 -9.14
N ASP A 17 -2.14 -10.12 -8.57
CA ASP A 17 -3.42 -9.64 -9.12
C ASP A 17 -3.75 -8.19 -8.68
N GLU A 18 -3.01 -7.65 -7.70
CA GLU A 18 -3.21 -6.30 -7.15
C GLU A 18 -2.24 -5.27 -7.76
N ILE A 19 -1.06 -5.72 -8.18
CA ILE A 19 -0.02 -4.85 -8.69
C ILE A 19 -0.28 -4.51 -10.15
N GLN A 20 -0.48 -3.21 -10.42
CA GLN A 20 -0.47 -2.65 -11.77
C GLN A 20 0.93 -2.15 -12.09
N ILE A 21 1.55 -2.74 -13.12
CA ILE A 21 2.89 -2.30 -13.57
C ILE A 21 2.83 -0.86 -14.05
N MET A 22 3.74 -0.03 -13.55
CA MET A 22 3.91 1.35 -13.96
C MET A 22 5.25 1.49 -14.70
N SER A 23 5.21 2.12 -15.88
CA SER A 23 6.41 2.44 -16.65
C SER A 23 6.66 3.95 -16.58
N GLU A 24 7.88 4.32 -16.27
CA GLU A 24 8.35 5.71 -16.28
C GLU A 24 9.51 5.85 -17.28
N VAL A 25 9.46 6.90 -18.08
CA VAL A 25 10.53 7.25 -19.00
C VAL A 25 11.22 8.51 -18.47
N ASP A 26 12.47 8.42 -18.13
CA ASP A 26 13.27 9.55 -17.64
C ASP A 26 13.56 10.56 -18.77
N ARG A 27 14.13 11.73 -18.40
CA ARG A 27 14.49 12.79 -19.36
C ARG A 27 15.53 12.36 -20.40
N LYS A 28 16.21 11.23 -20.18
CA LYS A 28 17.21 10.66 -21.09
C LYS A 28 16.64 9.55 -21.97
N GLY A 29 15.33 9.29 -21.88
CA GLY A 29 14.64 8.26 -22.64
C GLY A 29 14.80 6.85 -22.07
N LYS A 30 15.34 6.67 -20.85
CA LYS A 30 15.44 5.39 -20.19
C LYS A 30 14.08 5.03 -19.57
N GLU A 31 13.53 3.91 -19.99
CA GLU A 31 12.33 3.32 -19.39
C GLU A 31 12.68 2.50 -18.15
N THR A 32 11.88 2.66 -17.11
CA THR A 32 11.96 1.88 -15.87
C THR A 32 10.57 1.37 -15.52
N ASN A 33 10.44 0.07 -15.31
CA ASN A 33 9.20 -0.57 -14.90
C ASN A 33 9.21 -0.81 -13.39
N TYR A 34 8.12 -0.40 -12.74
CA TYR A 34 7.84 -0.64 -11.32
C TYR A 34 6.77 -1.72 -11.21
N GLU A 35 7.18 -2.91 -10.85
CA GLU A 35 6.35 -4.12 -10.78
C GLU A 35 6.41 -4.82 -9.42
N GLU A 36 7.19 -4.29 -8.49
CA GLU A 36 7.33 -4.81 -7.14
C GLU A 36 7.34 -3.68 -6.11
N ASP A 37 6.83 -3.95 -4.92
CA ASP A 37 7.03 -3.08 -3.76
C ASP A 37 8.51 -3.09 -3.34
N GLU A 38 9.20 -1.97 -3.57
CA GLU A 38 10.62 -1.82 -3.28
C GLU A 38 10.94 -1.74 -1.78
N GLU A 39 9.97 -1.46 -0.91
CA GLU A 39 10.21 -1.36 0.54
C GLU A 39 10.70 -2.69 1.14
N CYS A 40 10.26 -3.83 0.60
CA CYS A 40 10.73 -5.14 1.05
C CYS A 40 12.21 -5.38 0.74
N LYS A 41 12.77 -4.71 -0.25
CA LYS A 41 14.20 -4.78 -0.58
C LYS A 41 15.07 -4.09 0.49
N LYS A 42 14.46 -3.22 1.31
CA LYS A 42 15.12 -2.49 2.42
C LYS A 42 15.10 -3.27 3.74
N PHE A 43 14.68 -4.53 3.74
CA PHE A 43 14.64 -5.38 4.93
C PHE A 43 16.01 -5.94 5.28
N PHE A 44 16.66 -5.35 6.27
CA PHE A 44 17.96 -5.76 6.83
C PHE A 44 17.80 -6.08 8.32
N PRO A 45 17.33 -7.29 8.70
CA PRO A 45 17.00 -7.64 10.09
C PRO A 45 18.16 -7.42 11.05
N ASP A 46 19.38 -7.69 10.63
CA ASP A 46 20.59 -7.57 11.44
C ASP A 46 20.89 -6.12 11.86
N LYS A 47 20.39 -5.14 11.09
CA LYS A 47 20.56 -3.72 11.37
C LYS A 47 19.50 -3.15 12.32
N PHE A 48 18.37 -3.85 12.50
CA PHE A 48 17.23 -3.34 13.27
C PHE A 48 17.55 -3.03 14.74
N PRO A 49 18.31 -3.88 15.47
CA PRO A 49 18.65 -3.59 16.86
C PRO A 49 19.52 -2.33 17.05
N ALA A 50 20.24 -1.92 16.02
CA ALA A 50 21.13 -0.74 16.06
C ALA A 50 20.42 0.57 15.66
N LEU A 51 19.15 0.51 15.24
CA LEU A 51 18.39 1.68 14.83
C LEU A 51 18.05 2.57 16.04
N LYS A 52 18.30 3.87 15.87
CA LYS A 52 17.93 4.86 16.89
C LYS A 52 16.45 5.23 16.77
N PRO A 53 15.80 5.58 17.89
CA PRO A 53 14.46 6.15 17.86
C PRO A 53 14.39 7.42 17.00
N ALA A 54 13.30 7.56 16.21
CA ALA A 54 13.14 8.64 15.25
C ALA A 54 12.66 9.96 15.86
N PHE A 55 11.86 9.89 16.93
CA PHE A 55 11.14 11.06 17.47
C PHE A 55 11.59 11.46 18.87
N SER A 56 11.97 10.52 19.72
CA SER A 56 12.40 10.76 21.09
C SER A 56 13.60 9.90 21.41
N LYS A 57 14.57 10.43 22.17
CA LYS A 57 15.78 9.69 22.57
C LYS A 57 15.49 8.38 23.33
N THR A 58 14.38 8.34 24.05
CA THR A 58 13.91 7.19 24.83
C THR A 58 12.72 6.48 24.17
N GLY A 59 12.36 6.85 22.95
CA GLY A 59 11.22 6.29 22.24
C GLY A 59 11.50 4.90 21.68
N SER A 60 10.43 4.20 21.32
CA SER A 60 10.48 2.85 20.72
C SER A 60 10.27 2.85 19.20
N ILE A 61 9.92 4.00 18.61
CA ILE A 61 9.63 4.12 17.17
C ILE A 61 10.92 4.35 16.42
N THR A 62 11.27 3.43 15.53
CA THR A 62 12.45 3.47 14.66
C THR A 62 12.05 3.36 13.20
N ALA A 63 12.97 3.56 12.28
CA ALA A 63 12.73 3.34 10.85
C ALA A 63 12.26 1.91 10.50
N ALA A 64 12.45 0.93 11.38
CA ALA A 64 12.02 -0.45 11.18
C ALA A 64 10.55 -0.70 11.52
N ASN A 65 9.92 0.15 12.33
CA ASN A 65 8.53 -0.03 12.79
C ASN A 65 7.65 1.20 12.61
N ALA A 66 8.19 2.30 12.09
CA ALA A 66 7.41 3.47 11.69
C ALA A 66 6.63 3.19 10.41
N SER A 67 5.43 3.76 10.30
CA SER A 67 4.68 3.78 9.04
C SER A 67 5.43 4.60 7.98
N LYS A 68 5.33 4.19 6.74
CA LYS A 68 5.90 4.91 5.61
C LYS A 68 4.92 5.95 5.07
N ILE A 69 5.47 7.01 4.50
CA ILE A 69 4.70 7.98 3.72
C ILE A 69 4.75 7.50 2.27
N ASN A 70 3.58 7.19 1.71
CA ASN A 70 3.44 6.72 0.34
C ASN A 70 2.34 7.52 -0.35
N ASP A 71 2.49 7.73 -1.65
CA ASP A 71 1.42 8.24 -2.48
C ASP A 71 0.33 7.17 -2.63
N GLY A 72 -0.90 7.63 -2.79
CA GLY A 72 -2.04 6.74 -2.97
C GLY A 72 -3.21 7.44 -3.63
N ALA A 73 -4.00 6.69 -4.36
CA ALA A 73 -5.24 7.17 -4.96
C ALA A 73 -6.30 6.08 -4.92
N ALA A 74 -7.55 6.49 -4.82
CA ALA A 74 -8.70 5.60 -4.93
C ALA A 74 -9.83 6.30 -5.70
N ALA A 75 -10.60 5.52 -6.44
CA ALA A 75 -11.76 6.00 -7.17
C ALA A 75 -12.95 5.08 -6.98
N PHE A 76 -14.12 5.66 -6.81
CA PHE A 76 -15.39 4.93 -6.66
C PHE A 76 -16.42 5.47 -7.64
N VAL A 77 -17.27 4.58 -8.13
CA VAL A 77 -18.50 4.96 -8.81
C VAL A 77 -19.66 4.69 -7.86
N LEU A 78 -20.30 5.76 -7.40
CA LEU A 78 -21.46 5.69 -6.51
C LEU A 78 -22.74 5.96 -7.30
N MET A 79 -23.78 5.20 -7.04
CA MET A 79 -25.09 5.38 -7.63
C MET A 79 -26.18 4.81 -6.73
N SER A 80 -27.44 5.16 -6.99
CA SER A 80 -28.58 4.52 -6.34
C SER A 80 -28.72 3.06 -6.77
N GLU A 81 -29.38 2.25 -5.95
CA GLU A 81 -29.69 0.85 -6.29
C GLU A 81 -30.51 0.74 -7.57
N ASP A 82 -31.47 1.65 -7.75
CA ASP A 82 -32.31 1.68 -8.95
C ASP A 82 -31.48 1.98 -10.20
N ALA A 83 -30.60 2.98 -10.15
CA ALA A 83 -29.73 3.30 -11.27
C ALA A 83 -28.76 2.13 -11.63
N ALA A 84 -28.30 1.38 -10.63
CA ALA A 84 -27.49 0.18 -10.88
C ALA A 84 -28.32 -0.91 -11.58
N ARG A 85 -29.54 -1.12 -11.13
CA ARG A 85 -30.48 -2.09 -11.71
C ARG A 85 -30.83 -1.74 -13.15
N GLU A 86 -31.20 -0.50 -13.43
CA GLU A 86 -31.50 -0.01 -14.77
C GLU A 86 -30.34 -0.20 -15.76
N ARG A 87 -29.12 -0.10 -15.27
CA ARG A 87 -27.89 -0.26 -16.09
C ARG A 87 -27.37 -1.70 -16.13
N GLY A 88 -28.06 -2.65 -15.50
CA GLY A 88 -27.62 -4.04 -15.41
C GLY A 88 -26.32 -4.24 -14.65
N LEU A 89 -25.95 -3.31 -13.76
CA LEU A 89 -24.71 -3.37 -12.99
C LEU A 89 -24.93 -4.14 -11.69
N LYS A 90 -23.93 -4.96 -11.34
CA LYS A 90 -23.92 -5.67 -10.05
C LYS A 90 -23.15 -4.82 -9.04
N PRO A 91 -23.79 -4.31 -7.96
CA PRO A 91 -23.08 -3.57 -6.92
C PRO A 91 -22.04 -4.44 -6.22
N MET A 92 -20.89 -3.89 -5.91
CA MET A 92 -19.86 -4.55 -5.09
C MET A 92 -20.21 -4.50 -3.61
N ALA A 93 -20.81 -3.38 -3.17
CA ALA A 93 -21.21 -3.15 -1.79
C ALA A 93 -22.37 -2.14 -1.72
N ARG A 94 -23.03 -2.08 -0.58
CA ARG A 94 -24.01 -1.04 -0.23
C ARG A 94 -23.48 -0.27 0.97
N ILE A 95 -23.51 1.06 0.90
CA ILE A 95 -23.26 1.91 2.07
C ILE A 95 -24.50 1.86 2.96
N ILE A 96 -24.38 1.32 4.17
CA ILE A 96 -25.48 1.18 5.13
C ILE A 96 -25.42 2.20 6.27
N GLY A 97 -24.33 2.91 6.40
CA GLY A 97 -24.13 3.94 7.40
C GLY A 97 -22.76 4.59 7.25
N TYR A 98 -22.59 5.70 7.93
CA TYR A 98 -21.30 6.39 8.05
C TYR A 98 -21.23 7.04 9.43
N ASP A 99 -20.02 7.19 9.94
CA ASP A 99 -19.73 7.88 11.19
C ASP A 99 -18.29 8.40 11.17
N ASP A 100 -18.00 9.38 12.02
CA ASP A 100 -16.67 9.97 12.17
C ASP A 100 -16.10 9.61 13.55
N ALA A 101 -14.84 9.19 13.57
CA ALA A 101 -14.09 8.97 14.79
C ALA A 101 -12.73 9.67 14.70
N ALA A 102 -12.48 10.57 15.65
CA ALA A 102 -11.19 11.25 15.80
C ALA A 102 -10.56 10.88 17.16
N VAL A 103 -9.28 10.49 17.15
CA VAL A 103 -8.50 10.11 18.33
C VAL A 103 -7.30 11.05 18.45
#